data_d88b7aa2389c0e99f6b94b602cd47459
#
_entry.id   d88b7aa2389c0e99f6b94b602cd47459
#
_cell.length_a   1.000
_cell.length_b   1.000
_cell.length_c   1.000
_cell.angle_alpha   90.00
_cell.angle_beta   90.00
_cell.angle_gamma   90.00
#
_symmetry.space_group_name_H-M   'P 1'
#
loop_
_entity.id
_entity.type
_entity.pdbx_description
1 polymer ?
#
loop_
_entity_poly.entity_id
_entity_poly.type
_entity_poly.pdbx_seq_one_letter_code
_entity_poly.pdbx_strand_id
1 'polypeptide(L)'
;MFPLTRIAAVLLSLTLPLASHAALPDEQISASINPELAEHTKHFAQKVYKIADNVYSAVGWQLGNVAMIEAPEGLIIIDTGESVSESRKIMAEFRKITDKPVKAVVYTHFHPDHINGVKAFVTEEQVRSGEVQIIAHETLLANVVAQGALVGPILSVRSGYSFGAALPATDHEQMNAGIGPLAKAEASTFIAPTLTFKDKLDTRIAGLDLQFLHVPSEAPDEIIVYLPDNRVLISAEVEQGPTLPNIHTLRGTKFRDPVVWVESLDKLRAYRAEHMVPLHGRPVSGEQNVEEVLRMTRDGIAYIHDQTVRWMNKGLTPDELVEKVKLPPHLAGYTPYLREYYGTVKHSVRQIYNGYLGWFQGDPVDLDPLPPQDKAQRLVALMGGREKVLLAAGDAYLKGDYQWAAELSGYAIRLDHDDPLA
;
A
#
# COMPACT_ATOMS: atom_id res chain seq x y z
N MET A 1 -28.80 -7.74 -45.60
CA MET A 1 -28.20 -7.66 -46.94
C MET A 1 -28.32 -6.20 -47.36
N PHE A 2 -27.33 -5.34 -47.10
CA PHE A 2 -27.25 -3.96 -47.57
C PHE A 2 -25.84 -3.75 -48.16
N PRO A 3 -25.73 -3.06 -49.27
CA PRO A 3 -24.51 -3.02 -50.08
C PRO A 3 -23.48 -1.99 -49.56
N LEU A 4 -22.23 -2.39 -49.59
CA LEU A 4 -21.07 -1.55 -49.41
C LEU A 4 -20.92 -0.54 -50.58
N THR A 5 -21.03 0.75 -50.29
CA THR A 5 -20.65 1.82 -51.19
C THR A 5 -19.27 2.36 -50.75
N ARG A 6 -18.28 2.16 -51.60
CA ARG A 6 -16.92 2.72 -51.46
C ARG A 6 -16.96 4.22 -51.68
N ILE A 7 -16.56 5.00 -50.69
CA ILE A 7 -16.20 6.41 -50.87
C ILE A 7 -14.68 6.49 -50.82
N ALA A 8 -14.09 6.83 -51.97
CA ALA A 8 -12.68 7.16 -52.05
C ALA A 8 -12.46 8.56 -51.50
N ALA A 9 -11.85 8.69 -50.33
CA ALA A 9 -11.36 9.96 -49.80
C ALA A 9 -9.93 10.20 -50.29
N VAL A 10 -9.75 11.32 -50.94
CA VAL A 10 -8.44 11.85 -51.40
C VAL A 10 -7.66 12.27 -50.17
N LEU A 11 -6.61 11.52 -49.84
CA LEU A 11 -5.62 11.86 -48.81
C LEU A 11 -4.71 12.96 -49.36
N LEU A 12 -4.90 14.19 -48.94
CA LEU A 12 -3.89 15.23 -48.99
C LEU A 12 -2.89 14.97 -47.86
N SER A 13 -1.77 14.37 -48.17
CA SER A 13 -0.70 14.10 -47.22
C SER A 13 0.03 15.41 -46.88
N LEU A 14 -0.37 16.04 -45.78
CA LEU A 14 0.49 16.94 -45.02
C LEU A 14 1.44 16.04 -44.21
N THR A 15 2.61 15.79 -44.73
CA THR A 15 3.72 15.17 -43.98
C THR A 15 4.27 16.21 -42.99
N LEU A 16 3.63 16.36 -41.85
CA LEU A 16 4.37 16.77 -40.65
C LEU A 16 5.35 15.63 -40.32
N PRO A 17 6.62 15.92 -39.97
CA PRO A 17 7.50 14.87 -39.49
C PRO A 17 6.87 14.36 -38.22
N LEU A 18 6.23 13.19 -38.28
CA LEU A 18 6.01 12.34 -37.13
C LEU A 18 7.41 12.13 -36.55
N ALA A 19 7.71 12.83 -35.46
CA ALA A 19 8.77 12.38 -34.58
C ALA A 19 8.41 10.93 -34.27
N SER A 20 9.12 10.02 -34.96
CA SER A 20 9.03 8.61 -34.64
C SER A 20 9.28 8.53 -33.16
N HIS A 21 8.31 8.01 -32.40
CA HIS A 21 8.57 7.51 -31.06
C HIS A 21 9.50 6.31 -31.28
N ALA A 22 10.79 6.60 -31.53
CA ALA A 22 11.82 5.60 -31.35
C ALA A 22 11.71 5.20 -29.88
N ALA A 23 11.44 3.93 -29.63
CA ALA A 23 11.57 3.38 -28.29
C ALA A 23 12.90 3.88 -27.74
N LEU A 24 12.89 4.47 -26.55
CA LEU A 24 14.11 4.94 -25.92
C LEU A 24 15.07 3.74 -25.86
N PRO A 25 16.37 3.91 -26.17
CA PRO A 25 17.34 2.84 -25.99
C PRO A 25 17.28 2.33 -24.55
N ASP A 26 17.48 1.03 -24.34
CA ASP A 26 17.39 0.39 -23.02
C ASP A 26 18.18 1.15 -21.92
N GLU A 27 19.33 1.72 -22.24
CA GLU A 27 20.09 2.58 -21.33
C GLU A 27 19.35 3.86 -20.90
N GLN A 28 18.54 4.45 -21.78
CA GLN A 28 17.74 5.64 -21.44
C GLN A 28 16.48 5.28 -20.67
N ILE A 29 15.90 4.10 -20.92
CA ILE A 29 14.76 3.58 -20.16
C ILE A 29 15.20 3.22 -18.74
N SER A 30 16.34 2.55 -18.56
CA SER A 30 16.87 2.23 -17.24
C SER A 30 17.20 3.48 -16.41
N ALA A 31 17.59 4.58 -17.05
CA ALA A 31 17.80 5.86 -16.39
C ALA A 31 16.51 6.56 -15.93
N SER A 32 15.33 6.10 -16.37
CA SER A 32 14.03 6.64 -15.93
C SER A 32 13.58 6.12 -14.56
N ILE A 33 14.15 5.03 -14.09
CA ILE A 33 13.82 4.46 -12.77
C ILE A 33 14.70 5.11 -11.70
N ASN A 34 14.07 5.50 -10.59
CA ASN A 34 14.82 5.99 -9.44
C ASN A 34 15.77 4.89 -8.92
N PRO A 35 17.10 5.11 -8.91
CA PRO A 35 18.06 4.12 -8.43
C PRO A 35 17.82 3.68 -6.98
N GLU A 36 17.26 4.55 -6.13
CA GLU A 36 16.91 4.20 -4.75
C GLU A 36 15.78 3.15 -4.71
N LEU A 37 14.80 3.22 -5.64
CA LEU A 37 13.73 2.22 -5.73
C LEU A 37 14.29 0.86 -6.20
N ALA A 38 15.23 0.86 -7.13
CA ALA A 38 15.91 -0.35 -7.57
C ALA A 38 16.68 -1.01 -6.41
N GLU A 39 17.44 -0.23 -5.65
CA GLU A 39 18.15 -0.71 -4.45
C GLU A 39 17.19 -1.22 -3.37
N HIS A 40 16.04 -0.56 -3.21
CA HIS A 40 14.99 -0.92 -2.26
C HIS A 40 14.45 -2.34 -2.49
N THR A 41 14.40 -2.82 -3.74
CA THR A 41 13.98 -4.19 -4.09
C THR A 41 14.74 -5.27 -3.30
N LYS A 42 15.98 -5.02 -2.90
CA LYS A 42 16.78 -5.95 -2.11
C LYS A 42 16.22 -6.25 -0.72
N HIS A 43 15.38 -5.36 -0.18
CA HIS A 43 14.68 -5.61 1.09
C HIS A 43 13.67 -6.75 0.99
N PHE A 44 13.22 -7.09 -0.21
CA PHE A 44 12.21 -8.10 -0.48
C PHE A 44 12.76 -9.37 -1.13
N ALA A 45 14.06 -9.63 -0.99
CA ALA A 45 14.64 -10.90 -1.44
C ALA A 45 14.03 -12.08 -0.66
N GLN A 46 13.61 -13.13 -1.37
CA GLN A 46 12.97 -14.30 -0.78
C GLN A 46 13.86 -14.97 0.27
N LYS A 47 13.40 -14.98 1.50
CA LYS A 47 14.10 -15.61 2.62
C LYS A 47 13.18 -15.90 3.78
N VAL A 48 13.33 -17.07 4.40
CA VAL A 48 12.80 -17.34 5.74
C VAL A 48 13.82 -16.88 6.78
N TYR A 49 13.42 -15.89 7.58
CA TYR A 49 14.20 -15.38 8.69
C TYR A 49 13.84 -16.15 9.96
N LYS A 50 14.85 -16.68 10.68
CA LYS A 50 14.68 -17.15 12.05
C LYS A 50 14.91 -15.95 12.98
N ILE A 51 13.90 -15.57 13.75
CA ILE A 51 13.91 -14.39 14.62
C ILE A 51 14.29 -14.79 16.04
N ALA A 52 13.63 -15.82 16.54
CA ALA A 52 13.91 -16.45 17.82
C ALA A 52 13.93 -17.98 17.63
N ASP A 53 14.08 -18.76 18.69
CA ASP A 53 14.23 -20.22 18.54
C ASP A 53 13.03 -20.88 17.85
N ASN A 54 11.85 -20.32 18.02
CA ASN A 54 10.59 -20.84 17.53
C ASN A 54 9.78 -19.85 16.68
N VAL A 55 10.36 -18.71 16.24
CA VAL A 55 9.67 -17.68 15.45
C VAL A 55 10.38 -17.47 14.13
N TYR A 56 9.62 -17.54 13.05
CA TYR A 56 10.08 -17.43 11.68
C TYR A 56 9.23 -16.46 10.87
N SER A 57 9.82 -15.75 9.92
CA SER A 57 9.10 -14.89 8.97
C SER A 57 9.54 -15.18 7.54
N ALA A 58 8.59 -15.48 6.66
CA ALA A 58 8.82 -15.66 5.23
C ALA A 58 8.61 -14.32 4.52
N VAL A 59 9.69 -13.75 3.99
CA VAL A 59 9.73 -12.44 3.34
C VAL A 59 9.98 -12.63 1.85
N GLY A 60 9.26 -11.89 0.99
CA GLY A 60 9.57 -11.73 -0.42
C GLY A 60 8.90 -12.70 -1.40
N TRP A 61 8.00 -13.56 -0.98
CA TRP A 61 7.21 -14.42 -1.88
C TRP A 61 6.01 -13.71 -2.50
N GLN A 62 5.42 -12.82 -1.74
CA GLN A 62 4.23 -12.04 -2.10
C GLN A 62 4.24 -10.69 -1.35
N LEU A 63 3.24 -9.85 -1.54
CA LEU A 63 3.20 -8.50 -1.01
C LEU A 63 3.33 -8.50 0.52
N GLY A 64 2.41 -9.21 1.21
CA GLY A 64 2.46 -9.41 2.66
C GLY A 64 3.34 -10.59 3.06
N ASN A 65 4.05 -10.46 4.18
CA ASN A 65 4.82 -11.55 4.78
C ASN A 65 3.89 -12.53 5.53
N VAL A 66 4.39 -13.74 5.77
CA VAL A 66 3.76 -14.72 6.63
C VAL A 66 4.72 -15.08 7.75
N ALA A 67 4.27 -14.99 9.01
CA ALA A 67 5.07 -15.45 10.12
C ALA A 67 4.56 -16.81 10.66
N MET A 68 5.49 -17.63 11.14
CA MET A 68 5.23 -18.93 11.78
C MET A 68 5.82 -18.93 13.18
N ILE A 69 5.01 -19.34 14.15
CA ILE A 69 5.44 -19.65 15.51
C ILE A 69 5.34 -21.16 15.69
N GLU A 70 6.47 -21.81 15.99
CA GLU A 70 6.52 -23.22 16.32
C GLU A 70 6.25 -23.39 17.85
N ALA A 71 5.01 -23.67 18.18
CA ALA A 71 4.59 -23.92 19.54
C ALA A 71 4.78 -25.42 19.94
N PRO A 72 4.72 -25.78 21.24
CA PRO A 72 4.86 -27.16 21.71
C PRO A 72 3.93 -28.16 21.00
N GLU A 73 2.66 -27.81 20.80
CA GLU A 73 1.60 -28.71 20.30
C GLU A 73 1.31 -28.51 18.80
N GLY A 74 1.96 -27.56 18.11
CA GLY A 74 1.71 -27.28 16.69
C GLY A 74 2.15 -25.92 16.27
N LEU A 75 1.73 -25.50 15.07
CA LEU A 75 2.10 -24.24 14.46
C LEU A 75 0.99 -23.20 14.64
N ILE A 76 1.42 -21.96 14.86
CA ILE A 76 0.57 -20.77 14.78
C ILE A 76 1.06 -19.95 13.60
N ILE A 77 0.20 -19.75 12.62
CA ILE A 77 0.50 -18.97 11.41
C ILE A 77 -0.08 -17.57 11.59
N ILE A 78 0.74 -16.55 11.41
CA ILE A 78 0.34 -15.15 11.48
C ILE A 78 0.29 -14.61 10.07
N ASP A 79 -0.89 -14.22 9.64
CA ASP A 79 -1.33 -13.89 8.29
C ASP A 79 -1.10 -15.02 7.28
N THR A 80 -1.66 -14.87 6.11
CA THR A 80 -1.69 -15.95 5.12
C THR A 80 -1.30 -15.51 3.71
N GLY A 81 -1.02 -14.21 3.55
CA GLY A 81 -0.67 -13.66 2.25
C GLY A 81 -1.87 -13.43 1.32
N GLU A 82 -1.58 -13.02 0.10
CA GLU A 82 -2.58 -12.61 -0.89
C GLU A 82 -3.10 -13.73 -1.79
N SER A 83 -2.31 -14.82 -1.98
CA SER A 83 -2.65 -15.90 -2.89
C SER A 83 -2.33 -17.28 -2.33
N VAL A 84 -3.15 -18.27 -2.72
CA VAL A 84 -2.96 -19.65 -2.29
C VAL A 84 -1.67 -20.26 -2.86
N SER A 85 -1.31 -19.92 -4.09
CA SER A 85 -0.14 -20.50 -4.77
C SER A 85 1.18 -20.06 -4.11
N GLU A 86 1.37 -18.77 -3.84
CA GLU A 86 2.56 -18.27 -3.17
C GLU A 86 2.60 -18.70 -1.70
N SER A 87 1.45 -18.72 -1.03
CA SER A 87 1.35 -19.19 0.34
C SER A 87 1.67 -20.68 0.49
N ARG A 88 1.37 -21.51 -0.52
CA ARG A 88 1.84 -22.92 -0.56
C ARG A 88 3.36 -23.02 -0.65
N LYS A 89 4.02 -22.13 -1.39
CA LYS A 89 5.49 -22.10 -1.44
C LYS A 89 6.06 -21.74 -0.07
N ILE A 90 5.47 -20.75 0.60
CA ILE A 90 5.84 -20.37 1.97
C ILE A 90 5.64 -21.56 2.92
N MET A 91 4.50 -22.25 2.85
CA MET A 91 4.25 -23.41 3.70
C MET A 91 5.25 -24.53 3.42
N ALA A 92 5.65 -24.73 2.16
CA ALA A 92 6.69 -25.70 1.82
C ALA A 92 8.06 -25.34 2.43
N GLU A 93 8.42 -24.06 2.53
CA GLU A 93 9.62 -23.63 3.25
C GLU A 93 9.50 -23.89 4.76
N PHE A 94 8.34 -23.60 5.38
CA PHE A 94 8.10 -23.91 6.79
C PHE A 94 8.15 -25.41 7.08
N ARG A 95 7.69 -26.26 6.16
CA ARG A 95 7.77 -27.71 6.26
C ARG A 95 9.19 -28.28 6.22
N LYS A 96 10.18 -27.52 5.76
CA LYS A 96 11.60 -27.89 5.89
C LYS A 96 12.13 -27.71 7.34
N ILE A 97 11.40 -26.96 8.17
CA ILE A 97 11.76 -26.67 9.56
C ILE A 97 11.07 -27.66 10.50
N THR A 98 9.76 -27.92 10.27
CA THR A 98 8.95 -28.72 11.18
C THR A 98 7.73 -29.35 10.48
N ASP A 99 7.38 -30.57 10.91
CA ASP A 99 6.18 -31.29 10.41
C ASP A 99 4.95 -31.17 11.34
N LYS A 100 5.05 -30.34 12.39
CA LYS A 100 3.95 -30.16 13.34
C LYS A 100 2.67 -29.65 12.64
N PRO A 101 1.47 -30.07 13.08
CA PRO A 101 0.22 -29.60 12.52
C PRO A 101 -0.02 -28.12 12.81
N VAL A 102 -0.75 -27.42 11.93
CA VAL A 102 -1.25 -26.07 12.23
C VAL A 102 -2.36 -26.17 13.26
N LYS A 103 -2.32 -25.36 14.31
CA LYS A 103 -3.31 -25.27 15.38
C LYS A 103 -4.06 -23.96 15.39
N ALA A 104 -3.43 -22.89 14.92
CA ALA A 104 -4.09 -21.61 14.80
C ALA A 104 -3.60 -20.83 13.57
N VAL A 105 -4.48 -19.99 13.06
CA VAL A 105 -4.17 -18.90 12.10
C VAL A 105 -4.62 -17.61 12.78
N VAL A 106 -3.81 -16.57 12.65
CA VAL A 106 -4.15 -15.23 13.12
C VAL A 106 -4.21 -14.32 11.91
N TYR A 107 -5.29 -13.60 11.75
CA TYR A 107 -5.37 -12.48 10.81
C TYR A 107 -5.11 -11.19 11.56
N THR A 108 -4.07 -10.47 11.19
CA THR A 108 -3.74 -9.21 11.85
C THR A 108 -4.73 -8.10 11.50
N HIS A 109 -5.20 -8.08 10.27
CA HIS A 109 -6.24 -7.16 9.80
C HIS A 109 -6.87 -7.65 8.49
N PHE A 110 -7.86 -6.94 7.96
CA PHE A 110 -8.73 -7.41 6.88
C PHE A 110 -8.16 -7.27 5.45
N HIS A 111 -6.98 -6.71 5.24
CA HIS A 111 -6.46 -6.51 3.88
C HIS A 111 -6.16 -7.83 3.16
N PRO A 112 -6.36 -7.88 1.82
CA PRO A 112 -6.26 -9.12 1.05
C PRO A 112 -4.92 -9.82 1.14
N ASP A 113 -3.84 -9.07 1.23
CA ASP A 113 -2.45 -9.58 1.32
C ASP A 113 -2.10 -10.18 2.68
N HIS A 114 -3.04 -10.19 3.62
CA HIS A 114 -2.91 -10.82 4.94
C HIS A 114 -3.84 -12.03 5.14
N ILE A 115 -4.99 -12.07 4.44
CA ILE A 115 -6.04 -13.05 4.73
C ILE A 115 -6.36 -14.01 3.60
N ASN A 116 -5.91 -13.75 2.37
CA ASN A 116 -6.43 -14.43 1.18
C ASN A 116 -5.71 -15.74 0.82
N GLY A 117 -4.61 -16.10 1.48
CA GLY A 117 -3.88 -17.34 1.25
C GLY A 117 -4.25 -18.50 2.16
N VAL A 118 -5.26 -18.38 3.03
CA VAL A 118 -5.52 -19.25 4.17
C VAL A 118 -5.63 -20.75 3.82
N LYS A 119 -6.20 -21.11 2.65
CA LYS A 119 -6.31 -22.53 2.22
C LYS A 119 -4.97 -23.16 1.79
N ALA A 120 -3.89 -22.42 1.82
CA ALA A 120 -2.54 -22.97 1.72
C ALA A 120 -2.07 -23.62 3.02
N PHE A 121 -2.60 -23.19 4.16
CA PHE A 121 -2.19 -23.61 5.50
C PHE A 121 -3.18 -24.56 6.17
N VAL A 122 -4.49 -24.34 5.96
CA VAL A 122 -5.56 -25.08 6.62
C VAL A 122 -6.72 -25.36 5.68
N THR A 123 -7.54 -26.35 6.00
CA THR A 123 -8.77 -26.68 5.29
C THR A 123 -10.00 -26.15 6.07
N GLU A 124 -11.11 -25.93 5.36
CA GLU A 124 -12.39 -25.59 6.01
C GLU A 124 -12.87 -26.66 6.99
N GLU A 125 -12.56 -27.95 6.72
CA GLU A 125 -12.92 -29.04 7.61
C GLU A 125 -12.19 -28.96 8.94
N GLN A 126 -10.87 -28.69 8.93
CA GLN A 126 -10.06 -28.52 10.14
C GLN A 126 -10.57 -27.33 10.99
N VAL A 127 -11.00 -26.26 10.33
CA VAL A 127 -11.55 -25.09 11.04
C VAL A 127 -12.94 -25.42 11.60
N ARG A 128 -13.80 -26.08 10.82
CA ARG A 128 -15.16 -26.43 11.23
C ARG A 128 -15.17 -27.47 12.37
N SER A 129 -14.25 -28.42 12.36
CA SER A 129 -14.10 -29.42 13.43
C SER A 129 -13.51 -28.87 14.73
N GLY A 130 -12.97 -27.64 14.70
CA GLY A 130 -12.26 -27.05 15.83
C GLY A 130 -10.82 -27.53 16.01
N GLU A 131 -10.28 -28.28 15.03
CA GLU A 131 -8.87 -28.68 15.04
C GLU A 131 -7.94 -27.47 14.89
N VAL A 132 -8.38 -26.47 14.11
CA VAL A 132 -7.67 -25.20 13.88
C VAL A 132 -8.58 -24.04 14.26
N GLN A 133 -8.06 -23.10 15.03
CA GLN A 133 -8.72 -21.83 15.31
C GLN A 133 -8.25 -20.74 14.35
N ILE A 134 -9.16 -19.87 13.92
CA ILE A 134 -8.81 -18.62 13.22
C ILE A 134 -9.15 -17.45 14.13
N ILE A 135 -8.15 -16.64 14.44
CA ILE A 135 -8.23 -15.55 15.43
C ILE A 135 -8.11 -14.21 14.73
N ALA A 136 -8.97 -13.27 15.09
CA ALA A 136 -8.94 -11.91 14.54
C ALA A 136 -9.64 -10.90 15.45
N HIS A 137 -9.55 -9.62 15.10
CA HIS A 137 -10.39 -8.59 15.71
C HIS A 137 -11.87 -8.78 15.35
N GLU A 138 -12.79 -8.45 16.26
CA GLU A 138 -14.24 -8.65 16.05
C GLU A 138 -14.82 -7.94 14.81
N THR A 139 -14.20 -6.85 14.37
CA THR A 139 -14.68 -6.07 13.20
C THR A 139 -14.07 -6.49 11.86
N LEU A 140 -13.18 -7.50 11.83
CA LEU A 140 -12.50 -7.94 10.61
C LEU A 140 -13.51 -8.28 9.49
N LEU A 141 -14.49 -9.12 9.78
CA LEU A 141 -15.48 -9.54 8.76
C LEU A 141 -16.31 -8.36 8.24
N ALA A 142 -16.68 -7.42 9.11
CA ALA A 142 -17.41 -6.22 8.72
C ALA A 142 -16.55 -5.33 7.78
N ASN A 143 -15.25 -5.23 8.01
CA ASN A 143 -14.33 -4.49 7.13
C ASN A 143 -14.12 -5.19 5.79
N VAL A 144 -13.96 -6.51 5.77
CA VAL A 144 -13.90 -7.32 4.53
C VAL A 144 -15.14 -7.07 3.67
N VAL A 145 -16.34 -7.12 4.25
CA VAL A 145 -17.60 -6.87 3.54
C VAL A 145 -17.69 -5.42 3.07
N ALA A 146 -17.37 -4.46 3.94
CA ALA A 146 -17.47 -3.03 3.61
C ALA A 146 -16.55 -2.62 2.45
N GLN A 147 -15.31 -3.12 2.41
CA GLN A 147 -14.40 -2.81 1.31
C GLN A 147 -14.57 -3.74 0.10
N GLY A 148 -14.68 -5.05 0.31
CA GLY A 148 -14.77 -6.01 -0.78
C GLY A 148 -16.09 -5.96 -1.52
N ALA A 149 -17.22 -6.00 -0.79
CA ALA A 149 -18.55 -6.10 -1.40
C ALA A 149 -19.14 -4.75 -1.83
N LEU A 150 -18.97 -3.69 -1.01
CA LEU A 150 -19.61 -2.40 -1.32
C LEU A 150 -18.85 -1.58 -2.35
N VAL A 151 -17.53 -1.47 -2.23
CA VAL A 151 -16.71 -0.60 -3.07
C VAL A 151 -15.58 -1.35 -3.80
N GLY A 152 -15.53 -2.67 -3.71
CA GLY A 152 -14.49 -3.51 -4.30
C GLY A 152 -14.20 -3.22 -5.78
N PRO A 153 -15.22 -3.13 -6.66
CA PRO A 153 -14.98 -2.86 -8.08
C PRO A 153 -14.18 -1.57 -8.33
N ILE A 154 -14.56 -0.45 -7.69
CA ILE A 154 -13.82 0.80 -7.87
C ILE A 154 -12.46 0.78 -7.18
N LEU A 155 -12.33 0.11 -6.04
CA LEU A 155 -11.03 -0.05 -5.38
C LEU A 155 -10.06 -0.86 -6.24
N SER A 156 -10.53 -1.90 -6.94
CA SER A 156 -9.74 -2.69 -7.88
C SER A 156 -9.18 -1.83 -9.02
N VAL A 157 -10.01 -1.02 -9.65
CA VAL A 157 -9.57 -0.07 -10.70
C VAL A 157 -8.54 0.91 -10.14
N ARG A 158 -8.81 1.51 -8.98
CA ARG A 158 -7.91 2.49 -8.35
C ARG A 158 -6.62 1.87 -7.83
N SER A 159 -6.59 0.58 -7.55
CA SER A 159 -5.35 -0.15 -7.22
C SER A 159 -4.33 -0.10 -8.35
N GLY A 160 -4.78 -0.01 -9.60
CA GLY A 160 -3.89 0.23 -10.74
C GLY A 160 -3.04 1.51 -10.59
N TYR A 161 -3.61 2.56 -10.02
CA TYR A 161 -2.87 3.81 -9.73
C TYR A 161 -1.94 3.69 -8.51
N SER A 162 -2.32 2.89 -7.51
CA SER A 162 -1.49 2.69 -6.31
C SER A 162 -0.26 1.83 -6.59
N PHE A 163 -0.41 0.78 -7.38
CA PHE A 163 0.59 -0.27 -7.54
C PHE A 163 1.14 -0.36 -8.96
N GLY A 164 0.73 0.52 -9.87
CA GLY A 164 1.19 0.51 -11.25
C GLY A 164 0.77 -0.74 -12.05
N ALA A 165 -0.36 -1.39 -11.70
CA ALA A 165 -0.76 -2.68 -12.28
C ALA A 165 -1.03 -2.63 -13.80
N ALA A 166 -1.16 -1.43 -14.39
CA ALA A 166 -1.27 -1.25 -15.83
C ALA A 166 0.10 -1.18 -16.54
N LEU A 167 1.20 -1.06 -15.78
CA LEU A 167 2.55 -1.04 -16.32
C LEU A 167 3.06 -2.48 -16.48
N PRO A 168 3.87 -2.77 -17.52
CA PRO A 168 4.55 -4.05 -17.62
C PRO A 168 5.46 -4.31 -16.42
N ALA A 169 5.48 -5.56 -15.94
CA ALA A 169 6.38 -5.98 -14.88
C ALA A 169 7.79 -6.22 -15.47
N THR A 170 8.54 -5.17 -15.64
CA THR A 170 9.91 -5.18 -16.18
C THR A 170 10.86 -4.52 -15.21
N ASP A 171 12.16 -4.72 -15.38
CA ASP A 171 13.22 -4.05 -14.62
C ASP A 171 13.24 -2.52 -14.83
N HIS A 172 12.40 -2.01 -15.73
CA HIS A 172 12.37 -0.61 -16.13
C HIS A 172 11.08 0.14 -15.80
N GLU A 173 9.99 -0.58 -15.42
CA GLU A 173 8.66 0.03 -15.27
C GLU A 173 8.04 -0.23 -13.90
N GLN A 174 7.87 -1.49 -13.52
CA GLN A 174 7.31 -1.86 -12.22
C GLN A 174 8.24 -2.85 -11.51
N MET A 175 8.94 -2.41 -10.47
CA MET A 175 9.95 -3.23 -9.78
C MET A 175 9.43 -3.87 -8.50
N ASN A 176 8.78 -3.08 -7.65
CA ASN A 176 8.22 -3.50 -6.37
C ASN A 176 7.06 -2.59 -5.97
N ALA A 177 6.32 -2.96 -4.94
CA ALA A 177 5.18 -2.21 -4.41
C ALA A 177 5.55 -1.21 -3.29
N GLY A 178 6.84 -0.96 -3.05
CA GLY A 178 7.33 -0.10 -1.97
C GLY A 178 7.39 -0.79 -0.60
N ILE A 179 6.50 -1.72 -0.32
CA ILE A 179 6.39 -2.50 0.92
C ILE A 179 6.66 -4.01 0.72
N GLY A 180 6.71 -4.47 -0.51
CA GLY A 180 6.93 -5.87 -0.87
C GLY A 180 7.12 -6.06 -2.36
N PRO A 181 7.24 -7.31 -2.84
CA PRO A 181 7.17 -7.63 -4.26
C PRO A 181 5.85 -7.18 -4.87
N LEU A 182 5.77 -7.18 -6.19
CA LEU A 182 4.52 -6.89 -6.90
C LEU A 182 3.43 -7.90 -6.52
N ALA A 183 2.24 -7.38 -6.23
CA ALA A 183 1.06 -8.21 -5.98
C ALA A 183 0.72 -9.05 -7.23
N LYS A 184 0.38 -10.32 -7.01
CA LYS A 184 0.03 -11.25 -8.09
C LYS A 184 -1.48 -11.47 -8.11
N ALA A 185 -2.09 -11.29 -9.28
CA ALA A 185 -3.50 -11.57 -9.50
C ALA A 185 -3.71 -13.10 -9.64
N GLU A 186 -3.85 -13.81 -8.52
CA GLU A 186 -4.05 -15.26 -8.47
C GLU A 186 -5.26 -15.63 -7.61
N ALA A 187 -5.53 -16.94 -7.52
CA ALA A 187 -6.64 -17.43 -6.71
C ALA A 187 -6.48 -17.08 -5.22
N SER A 188 -7.45 -16.41 -4.68
CA SER A 188 -7.55 -16.04 -3.27
C SER A 188 -8.64 -16.85 -2.56
N THR A 189 -8.50 -17.02 -1.25
CA THR A 189 -9.45 -17.76 -0.41
C THR A 189 -9.55 -17.10 0.95
N PHE A 190 -10.72 -17.19 1.55
CA PHE A 190 -10.96 -16.65 2.88
C PHE A 190 -11.78 -17.66 3.71
N ILE A 191 -11.42 -17.82 4.97
CA ILE A 191 -12.22 -18.57 5.96
C ILE A 191 -12.47 -17.61 7.14
N ALA A 192 -13.71 -17.44 7.54
CA ALA A 192 -14.09 -16.51 8.60
C ALA A 192 -13.42 -16.88 9.93
N PRO A 193 -13.07 -15.89 10.78
CA PRO A 193 -12.54 -16.16 12.12
C PRO A 193 -13.50 -16.98 12.97
N THR A 194 -12.94 -17.86 13.81
CA THR A 194 -13.69 -18.69 14.77
C THR A 194 -13.57 -18.17 16.20
N LEU A 195 -12.54 -17.37 16.48
CA LEU A 195 -12.34 -16.67 17.74
C LEU A 195 -12.08 -15.20 17.45
N THR A 196 -12.87 -14.31 18.02
CA THR A 196 -12.68 -12.87 17.89
C THR A 196 -12.60 -12.21 19.27
N PHE A 197 -11.92 -11.07 19.31
CA PHE A 197 -11.82 -10.25 20.51
C PHE A 197 -11.90 -8.75 20.13
N LYS A 198 -12.09 -7.89 21.12
CA LYS A 198 -12.26 -6.46 20.91
C LYS A 198 -10.98 -5.66 21.20
N ASP A 199 -10.57 -5.59 22.44
CA ASP A 199 -9.48 -4.69 22.84
C ASP A 199 -8.17 -5.46 23.09
N LYS A 200 -8.23 -6.51 23.89
CA LYS A 200 -7.09 -7.33 24.30
C LYS A 200 -7.50 -8.77 24.52
N LEU A 201 -6.60 -9.70 24.18
CA LEU A 201 -6.75 -11.11 24.50
C LEU A 201 -5.40 -11.68 24.95
N ASP A 202 -5.33 -12.12 26.21
CA ASP A 202 -4.22 -12.92 26.72
C ASP A 202 -4.69 -14.36 26.76
N THR A 203 -4.01 -15.26 26.06
CA THR A 203 -4.46 -16.66 25.94
C THR A 203 -3.30 -17.60 25.67
N ARG A 204 -3.57 -18.89 25.91
CA ARG A 204 -2.62 -19.96 25.60
C ARG A 204 -3.05 -20.72 24.36
N ILE A 205 -2.20 -20.79 23.34
CA ILE A 205 -2.46 -21.48 22.09
C ILE A 205 -1.36 -22.48 21.81
N ALA A 206 -1.75 -23.73 21.54
CA ALA A 206 -0.80 -24.82 21.24
C ALA A 206 0.32 -24.95 22.29
N GLY A 207 0.03 -24.64 23.57
CA GLY A 207 0.98 -24.71 24.66
C GLY A 207 1.89 -23.47 24.84
N LEU A 208 1.61 -22.34 24.13
CA LEU A 208 2.39 -21.10 24.19
C LEU A 208 1.51 -19.93 24.66
N ASP A 209 2.01 -19.11 25.57
CA ASP A 209 1.31 -17.92 26.04
C ASP A 209 1.50 -16.77 25.05
N LEU A 210 0.41 -16.17 24.60
CA LEU A 210 0.36 -15.08 23.63
C LEU A 210 -0.51 -13.93 24.13
N GLN A 211 -0.11 -12.73 23.77
CA GLN A 211 -0.87 -11.51 24.01
C GLN A 211 -1.26 -10.88 22.68
N PHE A 212 -2.53 -10.57 22.53
CA PHE A 212 -3.08 -9.85 21.39
C PHE A 212 -3.58 -8.49 21.85
N LEU A 213 -3.31 -7.45 21.08
CA LEU A 213 -3.77 -6.10 21.38
C LEU A 213 -4.31 -5.46 20.11
N HIS A 214 -5.48 -4.84 20.21
CA HIS A 214 -6.05 -4.00 19.17
C HIS A 214 -5.33 -2.65 19.11
N VAL A 215 -4.82 -2.32 17.93
CA VAL A 215 -3.97 -1.15 17.67
C VAL A 215 -4.34 -0.53 16.30
N PRO A 216 -5.49 0.17 16.22
CA PRO A 216 -5.93 0.78 14.96
C PRO A 216 -4.83 1.69 14.40
N SER A 217 -4.51 1.52 13.12
CA SER A 217 -3.43 2.25 12.46
C SER A 217 -3.66 2.31 10.95
N GLU A 218 -2.97 1.48 10.19
CA GLU A 218 -3.17 1.30 8.74
C GLU A 218 -4.58 0.76 8.46
N ALA A 219 -5.06 -0.14 9.30
CA ALA A 219 -6.39 -0.70 9.27
C ALA A 219 -7.13 -0.48 10.60
N PRO A 220 -8.49 -0.33 10.58
CA PRO A 220 -9.26 -0.09 11.79
C PRO A 220 -9.38 -1.31 12.71
N ASP A 221 -9.14 -2.50 12.21
CA ASP A 221 -9.20 -3.79 12.92
C ASP A 221 -7.82 -4.39 13.21
N GLU A 222 -6.78 -3.59 13.11
CA GLU A 222 -5.41 -4.08 13.22
C GLU A 222 -5.06 -4.54 14.62
N ILE A 223 -4.45 -5.72 14.72
CA ILE A 223 -3.97 -6.32 15.95
C ILE A 223 -2.50 -6.69 15.86
N ILE A 224 -1.81 -6.61 16.98
CA ILE A 224 -0.46 -7.16 17.14
C ILE A 224 -0.50 -8.46 17.93
N VAL A 225 0.58 -9.24 17.81
CA VAL A 225 0.83 -10.44 18.62
C VAL A 225 2.16 -10.29 19.35
N TYR A 226 2.15 -10.47 20.67
CA TYR A 226 3.35 -10.43 21.48
C TYR A 226 3.59 -11.78 22.15
N LEU A 227 4.85 -12.23 22.06
CA LEU A 227 5.36 -13.44 22.71
C LEU A 227 6.23 -13.03 23.91
N PRO A 228 5.72 -13.10 25.15
CA PRO A 228 6.46 -12.61 26.32
C PRO A 228 7.78 -13.33 26.56
N ASP A 229 7.81 -14.64 26.42
CA ASP A 229 9.00 -15.47 26.69
C ASP A 229 10.19 -15.13 25.79
N ASN A 230 9.91 -14.80 24.53
CA ASN A 230 10.93 -14.47 23.53
C ASN A 230 11.10 -12.96 23.34
N ARG A 231 10.24 -12.15 23.95
CA ARG A 231 10.14 -10.69 23.71
C ARG A 231 10.02 -10.36 22.21
N VAL A 232 9.25 -11.18 21.46
CA VAL A 232 8.98 -10.98 20.05
C VAL A 232 7.64 -10.28 19.89
N LEU A 233 7.64 -9.16 19.18
CA LEU A 233 6.48 -8.38 18.78
C LEU A 233 6.22 -8.56 17.29
N ILE A 234 5.13 -9.21 16.93
CA ILE A 234 4.63 -9.20 15.55
C ILE A 234 3.78 -7.95 15.40
N SER A 235 4.33 -6.95 14.73
CA SER A 235 3.81 -5.58 14.72
C SER A 235 2.74 -5.31 13.66
N ALA A 236 2.38 -6.33 12.88
CA ALA A 236 1.44 -6.20 11.75
C ALA A 236 1.90 -5.10 10.78
N GLU A 237 1.01 -4.18 10.40
CA GLU A 237 1.32 -2.97 9.63
C GLU A 237 1.27 -1.69 10.47
N VAL A 238 1.21 -1.79 11.79
CA VAL A 238 1.44 -0.62 12.65
C VAL A 238 2.82 -0.02 12.38
N GLU A 239 3.80 -0.89 12.12
CA GLU A 239 5.05 -0.55 11.47
C GLU A 239 5.05 -1.17 10.07
N GLN A 240 4.93 -0.34 9.04
CA GLN A 240 4.64 -0.73 7.65
C GLN A 240 5.87 -1.24 6.87
N GLY A 241 6.98 -1.54 7.55
CA GLY A 241 8.22 -1.98 6.94
C GLY A 241 9.07 -0.81 6.41
N PRO A 242 9.97 -1.06 5.44
CA PRO A 242 11.04 -0.14 5.08
C PRO A 242 10.56 1.02 4.20
N THR A 243 9.57 1.81 4.66
CA THR A 243 9.00 2.94 3.91
C THR A 243 8.37 3.98 4.84
N LEU A 244 8.11 5.19 4.34
CA LEU A 244 7.22 6.13 5.01
C LEU A 244 5.81 5.51 5.10
N PRO A 245 5.18 5.51 6.30
CA PRO A 245 3.83 4.98 6.44
C PRO A 245 2.81 5.63 5.50
N ASN A 246 1.96 4.81 4.91
CA ASN A 246 0.95 5.27 3.97
C ASN A 246 -0.32 5.72 4.68
N ILE A 247 -0.30 6.93 5.24
CA ILE A 247 -1.48 7.58 5.85
C ILE A 247 -2.60 7.75 4.81
N HIS A 248 -2.22 7.82 3.54
CA HIS A 248 -3.12 7.90 2.40
C HIS A 248 -2.88 6.74 1.41
N THR A 249 -3.93 6.23 0.78
CA THR A 249 -3.80 5.30 -0.34
C THR A 249 -4.59 5.77 -1.56
N LEU A 250 -3.96 5.73 -2.75
CA LEU A 250 -4.58 6.14 -4.01
C LEU A 250 -5.78 5.27 -4.38
N ARG A 251 -5.76 3.99 -4.02
CA ARG A 251 -6.92 3.10 -4.25
C ARG A 251 -8.16 3.57 -3.49
N GLY A 252 -8.01 4.23 -2.37
CA GLY A 252 -9.07 4.65 -1.47
C GLY A 252 -9.18 3.76 -0.24
N THR A 253 -9.50 4.38 0.87
CA THR A 253 -9.73 3.72 2.16
C THR A 253 -10.58 4.64 3.05
N LYS A 254 -11.04 4.13 4.19
CA LYS A 254 -11.48 4.99 5.28
C LYS A 254 -10.31 5.85 5.76
N PHE A 255 -10.62 6.97 6.41
CA PHE A 255 -9.60 7.84 6.97
C PHE A 255 -8.72 7.06 7.96
N ARG A 256 -7.42 7.07 7.70
CA ARG A 256 -6.38 6.57 8.61
C ARG A 256 -6.00 7.72 9.52
N ASP A 257 -6.50 7.70 10.74
CA ASP A 257 -6.25 8.79 11.68
C ASP A 257 -4.80 8.76 12.17
N PRO A 258 -3.98 9.76 11.83
CA PRO A 258 -2.56 9.76 12.20
C PRO A 258 -2.35 9.89 13.72
N VAL A 259 -3.29 10.49 14.45
CA VAL A 259 -3.21 10.60 15.92
C VAL A 259 -3.38 9.22 16.55
N VAL A 260 -4.40 8.47 16.12
CA VAL A 260 -4.64 7.10 16.56
C VAL A 260 -3.47 6.17 16.19
N TRP A 261 -2.89 6.37 15.00
CA TRP A 261 -1.72 5.58 14.59
C TRP A 261 -0.49 5.87 15.47
N VAL A 262 -0.23 7.14 15.80
CA VAL A 262 0.82 7.54 16.75
C VAL A 262 0.61 6.89 18.12
N GLU A 263 -0.62 6.91 18.66
CA GLU A 263 -0.95 6.25 19.91
C GLU A 263 -0.72 4.72 19.86
N SER A 264 -1.03 4.09 18.73
CA SER A 264 -0.77 2.68 18.50
C SER A 264 0.72 2.36 18.49
N LEU A 265 1.55 3.16 17.83
CA LEU A 265 3.01 3.03 17.87
C LEU A 265 3.56 3.23 19.29
N ASP A 266 3.03 4.18 20.08
CA ASP A 266 3.44 4.36 21.47
C ASP A 266 3.06 3.13 22.35
N LYS A 267 1.94 2.46 22.08
CA LYS A 267 1.60 1.17 22.70
C LYS A 267 2.61 0.08 22.36
N LEU A 268 3.04 -0.01 21.10
CA LEU A 268 4.06 -0.99 20.66
C LEU A 268 5.39 -0.76 21.39
N ARG A 269 5.84 0.49 21.49
CA ARG A 269 7.07 0.89 22.20
C ARG A 269 7.08 0.46 23.66
N ALA A 270 5.91 0.46 24.31
CA ALA A 270 5.78 0.05 25.71
C ALA A 270 6.12 -1.43 25.97
N TYR A 271 6.07 -2.30 24.96
CA TYR A 271 6.49 -3.70 25.07
C TYR A 271 7.99 -3.87 25.23
N ARG A 272 8.81 -2.91 24.80
CA ARG A 272 10.28 -2.99 24.83
C ARG A 272 10.78 -4.30 24.23
N ALA A 273 10.24 -4.65 23.06
CA ALA A 273 10.50 -5.92 22.40
C ALA A 273 11.98 -6.06 21.99
N GLU A 274 12.53 -7.25 22.12
CA GLU A 274 13.87 -7.60 21.62
C GLU A 274 13.87 -7.79 20.11
N HIS A 275 12.73 -8.28 19.58
CA HIS A 275 12.54 -8.52 18.17
C HIS A 275 11.20 -7.98 17.72
N MET A 276 11.19 -7.35 16.56
CA MET A 276 9.96 -6.91 15.87
C MET A 276 9.86 -7.59 14.50
N VAL A 277 8.69 -8.13 14.21
CA VAL A 277 8.35 -8.80 12.96
C VAL A 277 7.25 -8.01 12.27
N PRO A 278 7.59 -7.09 11.36
CA PRO A 278 6.60 -6.44 10.51
C PRO A 278 6.08 -7.43 9.47
N LEU A 279 4.86 -7.21 8.99
CA LEU A 279 4.30 -8.08 7.96
C LEU A 279 4.56 -7.55 6.54
N HIS A 280 5.44 -6.55 6.45
CA HIS A 280 6.14 -6.12 5.23
C HIS A 280 7.61 -5.86 5.54
N GLY A 281 8.49 -6.28 4.61
CA GLY A 281 9.92 -6.11 4.78
C GLY A 281 10.55 -7.08 5.78
N ARG A 282 11.71 -6.73 6.31
CA ARG A 282 12.56 -7.62 7.12
C ARG A 282 12.31 -7.43 8.62
N PRO A 283 12.49 -8.49 9.44
CA PRO A 283 12.51 -8.38 10.90
C PRO A 283 13.60 -7.44 11.41
N VAL A 284 13.33 -6.79 12.53
CA VAL A 284 14.27 -5.93 13.26
C VAL A 284 14.62 -6.61 14.59
N SER A 285 15.89 -6.65 14.95
CA SER A 285 16.38 -7.28 16.20
C SER A 285 17.26 -6.33 17.01
N GLY A 286 17.20 -6.45 18.32
CA GLY A 286 17.80 -5.59 19.33
C GLY A 286 16.81 -4.55 19.84
N GLU A 287 16.55 -4.53 21.16
CA GLU A 287 15.58 -3.62 21.81
C GLU A 287 15.77 -2.15 21.37
N GLN A 288 17.04 -1.71 21.28
CA GLN A 288 17.33 -0.34 20.88
C GLN A 288 16.97 -0.05 19.41
N ASN A 289 17.23 -1.01 18.52
CA ASN A 289 16.90 -0.88 17.09
C ASN A 289 15.37 -0.87 16.89
N VAL A 290 14.65 -1.75 17.60
CA VAL A 290 13.19 -1.82 17.58
C VAL A 290 12.60 -0.50 18.07
N GLU A 291 13.07 0.01 19.21
CA GLU A 291 12.63 1.29 19.77
C GLU A 291 12.93 2.45 18.80
N GLU A 292 14.11 2.45 18.17
CA GLU A 292 14.47 3.50 17.23
C GLU A 292 13.54 3.51 16.01
N VAL A 293 13.26 2.35 15.39
CA VAL A 293 12.35 2.24 14.24
C VAL A 293 10.96 2.71 14.62
N LEU A 294 10.39 2.19 15.72
CA LEU A 294 9.05 2.57 16.17
C LEU A 294 8.96 4.07 16.50
N ARG A 295 9.96 4.62 17.18
CA ARG A 295 10.02 6.04 17.53
C ARG A 295 10.13 6.93 16.29
N MET A 296 11.01 6.60 15.33
CA MET A 296 11.20 7.41 14.13
C MET A 296 9.96 7.37 13.22
N THR A 297 9.33 6.21 13.08
CA THR A 297 8.06 6.06 12.36
C THR A 297 6.96 6.89 13.01
N ARG A 298 6.82 6.79 14.33
CA ARG A 298 5.88 7.58 15.14
C ARG A 298 6.11 9.08 14.98
N ASP A 299 7.36 9.52 15.09
CA ASP A 299 7.73 10.93 14.99
C ASP A 299 7.51 11.47 13.56
N GLY A 300 7.73 10.63 12.54
CA GLY A 300 7.43 10.97 11.15
C GLY A 300 5.94 11.23 10.92
N ILE A 301 5.07 10.34 11.39
CA ILE A 301 3.61 10.50 11.29
C ILE A 301 3.16 11.74 12.08
N ALA A 302 3.60 11.88 13.32
CA ALA A 302 3.24 13.01 14.18
C ALA A 302 3.66 14.35 13.57
N TYR A 303 4.88 14.42 13.03
CA TYR A 303 5.38 15.63 12.39
C TYR A 303 4.53 16.04 11.16
N ILE A 304 4.21 15.07 10.28
CA ILE A 304 3.37 15.35 9.11
C ILE A 304 2.00 15.86 9.56
N HIS A 305 1.40 15.20 10.54
CA HIS A 305 0.11 15.61 11.12
C HIS A 305 0.18 17.04 11.68
N ASP A 306 1.09 17.29 12.61
CA ASP A 306 1.15 18.55 13.35
C ASP A 306 1.47 19.74 12.44
N GLN A 307 2.36 19.56 11.46
CA GLN A 307 2.66 20.62 10.49
C GLN A 307 1.47 20.83 9.55
N THR A 308 0.76 19.81 9.16
CA THR A 308 -0.46 19.95 8.34
C THR A 308 -1.50 20.76 9.10
N VAL A 309 -1.83 20.38 10.33
CA VAL A 309 -2.80 21.09 11.19
C VAL A 309 -2.35 22.54 11.45
N ARG A 310 -1.07 22.75 11.74
CA ARG A 310 -0.52 24.09 11.94
C ARG A 310 -0.76 25.01 10.76
N TRP A 311 -0.57 24.55 9.54
CA TRP A 311 -0.73 25.36 8.34
C TRP A 311 -2.19 25.43 7.86
N MET A 312 -3.00 24.38 8.07
CA MET A 312 -4.46 24.42 7.91
C MET A 312 -5.08 25.55 8.72
N ASN A 313 -4.68 25.70 9.99
CA ASN A 313 -5.17 26.76 10.87
C ASN A 313 -4.72 28.17 10.43
N LYS A 314 -3.84 28.28 9.44
CA LYS A 314 -3.48 29.55 8.78
C LYS A 314 -4.22 29.78 7.47
N GLY A 315 -5.16 28.89 7.14
CA GLY A 315 -6.04 29.03 5.97
C GLY A 315 -5.46 28.48 4.66
N LEU A 316 -4.36 27.68 4.70
CA LEU A 316 -3.80 27.10 3.48
C LEU A 316 -4.68 25.95 2.95
N THR A 317 -4.85 25.92 1.65
CA THR A 317 -5.49 24.82 0.92
C THR A 317 -4.59 23.58 0.85
N PRO A 318 -5.11 22.37 0.54
CA PRO A 318 -4.29 21.16 0.41
C PRO A 318 -3.11 21.32 -0.56
N ASP A 319 -3.32 22.03 -1.67
CA ASP A 319 -2.28 22.22 -2.68
C ASP A 319 -1.17 23.18 -2.22
N GLU A 320 -1.51 24.18 -1.43
CA GLU A 320 -0.53 25.06 -0.77
C GLU A 320 0.22 24.36 0.38
N LEU A 321 -0.49 23.51 1.13
CA LEU A 321 0.07 22.74 2.24
C LEU A 321 1.19 21.81 1.81
N VAL A 322 1.04 21.10 0.67
CA VAL A 322 2.05 20.13 0.19
C VAL A 322 3.39 20.80 -0.14
N GLU A 323 3.39 22.11 -0.41
CA GLU A 323 4.63 22.86 -0.62
C GLU A 323 5.27 23.32 0.71
N LYS A 324 4.51 23.39 1.78
CA LYS A 324 4.96 23.83 3.11
C LYS A 324 5.41 22.70 4.01
N VAL A 325 4.75 21.55 3.96
CA VAL A 325 5.05 20.42 4.84
C VAL A 325 6.14 19.56 4.21
N LYS A 326 7.31 19.59 4.81
CA LYS A 326 8.48 18.77 4.43
C LYS A 326 9.06 18.16 5.69
N LEU A 327 9.49 16.90 5.63
CA LEU A 327 10.18 16.28 6.76
C LEU A 327 11.49 17.03 7.07
N PRO A 328 11.82 17.25 8.35
CA PRO A 328 13.11 17.81 8.73
C PRO A 328 14.24 16.81 8.39
N PRO A 329 15.49 17.28 8.22
CA PRO A 329 16.59 16.48 7.73
C PRO A 329 16.81 15.14 8.47
N HIS A 330 16.64 15.13 9.80
CA HIS A 330 16.85 13.92 10.59
C HIS A 330 15.76 12.85 10.37
N LEU A 331 14.51 13.24 10.05
CA LEU A 331 13.45 12.32 9.66
C LEU A 331 13.58 11.93 8.18
N ALA A 332 13.77 12.92 7.29
CA ALA A 332 13.93 12.65 5.85
C ALA A 332 15.13 11.75 5.52
N GLY A 333 16.17 11.81 6.35
CA GLY A 333 17.37 10.95 6.22
C GLY A 333 17.26 9.58 6.86
N TYR A 334 16.18 9.26 7.56
CA TYR A 334 16.02 7.96 8.23
C TYR A 334 15.62 6.88 7.22
N THR A 335 16.62 6.26 6.63
CA THR A 335 16.47 5.26 5.56
C THR A 335 16.53 3.85 6.13
N PRO A 336 15.68 2.92 5.66
CA PRO A 336 14.66 3.09 4.61
C PRO A 336 13.29 3.54 5.14
N TYR A 337 13.05 3.56 6.44
CA TYR A 337 11.74 3.62 7.09
C TYR A 337 10.94 4.92 6.88
N LEU A 338 11.58 6.04 6.56
CA LEU A 338 10.89 7.30 6.25
C LEU A 338 11.14 7.77 4.81
N ARG A 339 11.57 6.86 3.91
CA ARG A 339 11.63 7.13 2.46
C ARG A 339 10.27 6.92 1.82
N GLU A 340 9.95 7.75 0.85
CA GLU A 340 8.65 7.77 0.18
C GLU A 340 8.51 6.69 -0.90
N TYR A 341 8.68 5.41 -0.53
CA TYR A 341 8.50 4.29 -1.45
C TYR A 341 7.04 3.85 -1.58
N TYR A 342 6.24 4.00 -0.52
CA TYR A 342 4.82 3.65 -0.49
C TYR A 342 3.97 4.82 0.01
N GLY A 343 4.12 5.24 1.26
CA GLY A 343 3.56 6.50 1.74
C GLY A 343 4.33 7.70 1.19
N THR A 344 3.65 8.84 1.04
CA THR A 344 4.26 10.12 0.66
C THR A 344 3.79 11.24 1.56
N VAL A 345 4.66 12.22 1.82
CA VAL A 345 4.30 13.40 2.60
C VAL A 345 3.17 14.18 1.92
N LYS A 346 3.27 14.41 0.62
CA LYS A 346 2.27 15.18 -0.15
C LYS A 346 0.87 14.58 -0.08
N HIS A 347 0.76 13.26 -0.26
CA HIS A 347 -0.54 12.57 -0.21
C HIS A 347 -1.07 12.49 1.23
N SER A 348 -0.20 12.27 2.20
CA SER A 348 -0.57 12.27 3.63
C SER A 348 -1.15 13.61 4.06
N VAL A 349 -0.53 14.72 3.66
CA VAL A 349 -1.02 16.08 3.91
C VAL A 349 -2.45 16.28 3.36
N ARG A 350 -2.69 15.88 2.11
CA ARG A 350 -4.03 15.96 1.49
C ARG A 350 -5.04 15.11 2.23
N GLN A 351 -4.65 13.91 2.65
CA GLN A 351 -5.54 13.01 3.37
C GLN A 351 -5.87 13.54 4.77
N ILE A 352 -4.91 14.09 5.49
CA ILE A 352 -5.11 14.70 6.81
C ILE A 352 -6.07 15.88 6.68
N TYR A 353 -5.86 16.76 5.70
CA TYR A 353 -6.76 17.87 5.43
C TYR A 353 -8.20 17.36 5.19
N ASN A 354 -8.35 16.42 4.26
CA ASN A 354 -9.66 15.86 3.91
C ASN A 354 -10.33 15.13 5.09
N GLY A 355 -9.56 14.49 5.94
CA GLY A 355 -10.05 13.81 7.15
C GLY A 355 -10.65 14.77 8.18
N TYR A 356 -10.06 15.95 8.34
CA TYR A 356 -10.57 16.99 9.25
C TYR A 356 -11.66 17.86 8.65
N LEU A 357 -11.51 18.29 7.40
CA LEU A 357 -12.33 19.35 6.81
C LEU A 357 -13.22 18.86 5.64
N GLY A 358 -13.00 17.64 5.17
CA GLY A 358 -13.71 17.11 4.00
C GLY A 358 -13.21 17.71 2.68
N TRP A 359 -14.01 17.59 1.64
CA TRP A 359 -13.61 17.91 0.26
C TRP A 359 -13.56 19.42 -0.05
N PHE A 360 -14.33 20.25 0.68
CA PHE A 360 -14.41 21.68 0.41
C PHE A 360 -13.20 22.44 0.95
N GLN A 361 -12.51 23.15 0.06
CA GLN A 361 -11.24 23.82 0.37
C GLN A 361 -11.41 25.31 0.75
N GLY A 362 -12.66 25.83 0.79
CA GLY A 362 -12.94 27.22 1.12
C GLY A 362 -13.08 28.14 -0.09
N ASP A 363 -12.79 27.69 -1.31
CA ASP A 363 -13.01 28.48 -2.53
C ASP A 363 -14.47 28.29 -3.01
N PRO A 364 -15.27 29.37 -3.10
CA PRO A 364 -16.65 29.29 -3.60
C PRO A 364 -16.78 28.69 -4.99
N VAL A 365 -15.74 28.75 -5.83
CA VAL A 365 -15.71 28.15 -7.18
C VAL A 365 -15.80 26.64 -7.12
N ASP A 366 -15.35 26.02 -6.04
CA ASP A 366 -15.35 24.56 -5.85
C ASP A 366 -16.67 24.02 -5.27
N LEU A 367 -17.64 24.89 -4.91
CA LEU A 367 -18.95 24.45 -4.40
C LEU A 367 -19.77 23.74 -5.47
N ASP A 368 -19.75 24.25 -6.71
CA ASP A 368 -20.50 23.70 -7.83
C ASP A 368 -19.65 23.76 -9.12
N PRO A 369 -18.56 23.01 -9.20
CA PRO A 369 -17.67 23.07 -10.33
C PRO A 369 -18.31 22.50 -11.59
N LEU A 370 -17.95 23.06 -12.76
CA LEU A 370 -18.38 22.48 -14.03
C LEU A 370 -17.95 21.01 -14.13
N PRO A 371 -18.79 20.17 -14.78
CA PRO A 371 -18.37 18.81 -15.11
C PRO A 371 -16.99 18.80 -15.81
N PRO A 372 -16.11 17.84 -15.52
CA PRO A 372 -14.73 17.86 -16.02
C PRO A 372 -14.60 18.00 -17.54
N GLN A 373 -15.51 17.37 -18.30
CA GLN A 373 -15.54 17.45 -19.75
C GLN A 373 -15.93 18.85 -20.24
N ASP A 374 -16.98 19.46 -19.66
CA ASP A 374 -17.41 20.83 -19.99
C ASP A 374 -16.32 21.85 -19.68
N LYS A 375 -15.68 21.72 -18.53
CA LYS A 375 -14.55 22.57 -18.12
C LYS A 375 -13.40 22.44 -19.13
N ALA A 376 -13.03 21.21 -19.50
CA ALA A 376 -11.98 20.94 -20.47
C ALA A 376 -12.29 21.55 -21.83
N GLN A 377 -13.52 21.39 -22.34
CA GLN A 377 -13.96 21.96 -23.62
C GLN A 377 -13.79 23.47 -23.67
N ARG A 378 -14.23 24.17 -22.62
CA ARG A 378 -14.11 25.63 -22.53
C ARG A 378 -12.66 26.08 -22.42
N LEU A 379 -11.85 25.41 -21.61
CA LEU A 379 -10.45 25.77 -21.43
C LEU A 379 -9.63 25.52 -22.68
N VAL A 380 -9.80 24.37 -23.35
CA VAL A 380 -9.12 24.07 -24.63
C VAL A 380 -9.48 25.09 -25.70
N ALA A 381 -10.76 25.49 -25.80
CA ALA A 381 -11.18 26.53 -26.73
C ALA A 381 -10.51 27.89 -26.43
N LEU A 382 -10.46 28.30 -25.16
CA LEU A 382 -9.78 29.54 -24.73
C LEU A 382 -8.27 29.51 -24.99
N MET A 383 -7.62 28.36 -24.85
CA MET A 383 -6.19 28.16 -25.13
C MET A 383 -5.87 28.10 -26.65
N GLY A 384 -6.88 28.18 -27.50
CA GLY A 384 -6.72 28.21 -28.96
C GLY A 384 -6.79 26.86 -29.64
N GLY A 385 -7.41 25.88 -28.98
CA GLY A 385 -7.70 24.56 -29.53
C GLY A 385 -6.74 23.46 -29.10
N ARG A 386 -7.15 22.20 -29.35
CA ARG A 386 -6.42 20.99 -28.97
C ARG A 386 -4.96 21.00 -29.39
N GLU A 387 -4.66 21.37 -30.64
CA GLU A 387 -3.27 21.35 -31.16
C GLU A 387 -2.33 22.24 -30.35
N LYS A 388 -2.77 23.44 -29.99
CA LYS A 388 -1.96 24.36 -29.17
C LYS A 388 -1.75 23.83 -27.74
N VAL A 389 -2.75 23.17 -27.17
CA VAL A 389 -2.65 22.55 -25.85
C VAL A 389 -1.63 21.42 -25.86
N LEU A 390 -1.66 20.54 -26.87
CA LEU A 390 -0.69 19.44 -26.99
C LEU A 390 0.73 19.92 -27.30
N LEU A 391 0.89 20.97 -28.13
CA LEU A 391 2.21 21.59 -28.32
C LEU A 391 2.76 22.17 -27.03
N ALA A 392 1.93 22.85 -26.25
CA ALA A 392 2.35 23.38 -24.94
C ALA A 392 2.66 22.27 -23.93
N ALA A 393 1.92 21.16 -23.96
CA ALA A 393 2.22 19.97 -23.15
C ALA A 393 3.59 19.36 -23.52
N GLY A 394 3.88 19.21 -24.80
CA GLY A 394 5.17 18.74 -25.31
C GLY A 394 6.32 19.68 -24.90
N ASP A 395 6.13 20.99 -25.02
CA ASP A 395 7.12 22.00 -24.60
C ASP A 395 7.38 21.93 -23.08
N ALA A 396 6.34 21.75 -22.27
CA ALA A 396 6.46 21.59 -20.82
C ALA A 396 7.24 20.30 -20.49
N TYR A 397 6.90 19.18 -21.13
CA TYR A 397 7.60 17.90 -20.97
C TYR A 397 9.10 18.02 -21.27
N LEU A 398 9.45 18.63 -22.39
CA LEU A 398 10.85 18.84 -22.79
C LEU A 398 11.63 19.74 -21.84
N LYS A 399 10.96 20.62 -21.10
CA LYS A 399 11.55 21.47 -20.04
C LYS A 399 11.62 20.80 -18.68
N GLY A 400 11.11 19.57 -18.55
CA GLY A 400 11.02 18.85 -17.26
C GLY A 400 9.88 19.31 -16.35
N ASP A 401 8.95 20.14 -16.85
CA ASP A 401 7.73 20.55 -16.14
C ASP A 401 6.61 19.51 -16.36
N TYR A 402 6.85 18.32 -15.79
CA TYR A 402 5.99 17.15 -16.02
C TYR A 402 4.58 17.32 -15.48
N GLN A 403 4.41 18.04 -14.36
CA GLN A 403 3.08 18.27 -13.79
C GLN A 403 2.24 19.15 -14.74
N TRP A 404 2.80 20.22 -15.27
CA TRP A 404 2.09 21.07 -16.21
C TRP A 404 1.80 20.35 -17.54
N ALA A 405 2.74 19.54 -18.04
CA ALA A 405 2.50 18.68 -19.19
C ALA A 405 1.30 17.74 -18.94
N ALA A 406 1.25 17.07 -17.80
CA ALA A 406 0.16 16.17 -17.43
C ALA A 406 -1.19 16.90 -17.30
N GLU A 407 -1.23 18.11 -16.74
CA GLU A 407 -2.47 18.91 -16.65
C GLU A 407 -3.01 19.29 -18.01
N LEU A 408 -2.14 19.74 -18.93
CA LEU A 408 -2.51 20.10 -20.29
C LEU A 408 -3.00 18.88 -21.09
N SER A 409 -2.25 17.76 -21.05
CA SER A 409 -2.66 16.49 -21.67
C SER A 409 -3.99 16.00 -21.09
N GLY A 410 -4.19 16.16 -19.78
CA GLY A 410 -5.42 15.80 -19.10
C GLY A 410 -6.66 16.53 -19.63
N TYR A 411 -6.53 17.76 -20.12
CA TYR A 411 -7.65 18.44 -20.80
C TYR A 411 -7.96 17.83 -22.16
N ALA A 412 -6.95 17.44 -22.93
CA ALA A 412 -7.14 16.78 -24.22
C ALA A 412 -7.79 15.39 -24.06
N ILE A 413 -7.28 14.58 -23.12
CA ILE A 413 -7.84 13.25 -22.79
C ILE A 413 -9.30 13.32 -22.34
N ARG A 414 -9.72 14.37 -21.64
CA ARG A 414 -11.14 14.55 -21.23
C ARG A 414 -12.06 14.86 -22.42
N LEU A 415 -11.52 15.37 -23.52
CA LEU A 415 -12.29 15.60 -24.75
C LEU A 415 -12.36 14.35 -25.63
N ASP A 416 -11.26 13.61 -25.70
CA ASP A 416 -11.13 12.35 -26.42
C ASP A 416 -10.23 11.41 -25.60
N HIS A 417 -10.85 10.39 -25.01
CA HIS A 417 -10.14 9.43 -24.15
C HIS A 417 -9.09 8.61 -24.91
N ASP A 418 -9.31 8.42 -26.21
CA ASP A 418 -8.43 7.62 -27.08
C ASP A 418 -7.46 8.49 -27.89
N ASP A 419 -7.24 9.74 -27.47
CA ASP A 419 -6.31 10.65 -28.13
C ASP A 419 -4.87 10.12 -28.09
N PRO A 420 -4.29 9.70 -29.22
CA PRO A 420 -3.00 9.05 -29.25
C PRO A 420 -1.81 9.99 -28.97
N LEU A 421 -2.04 11.30 -28.89
CA LEU A 421 -1.01 12.31 -28.66
C LEU A 421 -1.06 12.91 -27.24
N ALA A 422 -2.10 12.61 -26.48
CA ALA A 422 -2.30 13.09 -25.13
C ALA A 422 -1.97 12.01 -24.10
#